data_03c53a5d24dba4589081616e156e97f6
#
_entry.id   03c53a5d24dba4589081616e156e97f6
#
_cell.length_a   1.000
_cell.length_b   1.000
_cell.length_c   1.000
_cell.angle_alpha   90.00
_cell.angle_beta   90.00
_cell.angle_gamma   90.00
#
_symmetry.space_group_name_H-M   'P 1'
#
loop_
_entity.id
_entity.type
_entity.pdbx_description
1 polymer ?
#
loop_
_entity_poly.entity_id
_entity_poly.type
_entity_poly.pdbx_seq_one_letter_code
_entity_poly.pdbx_strand_id
1 'polypeptide(L)'
;LKASGLKTGHVLDVGMGGCACMAFYLARKGFDVTGIDRSSHAVHRARVSARTKRIKGAFAARRADATKLPFEDDDFDAVISFHSLHHIDDPVAALREMFRVCRPGGMVLISDLNPTGCKIYKHKHDAANLLSTVEREACKRSATVQTQDTRLDRLFICRKKE
;
A
#
# COMPACT_ATOMS: atom_id res chain seq x y z
N LEU A 1 4.57 -1.35 10.59
CA LEU A 1 4.34 -0.09 11.33
C LEU A 1 4.96 -0.07 12.73
N LYS A 2 4.97 -1.17 13.51
CA LYS A 2 5.71 -1.17 14.79
C LYS A 2 7.20 -0.85 14.59
N ALA A 3 7.81 -1.34 13.52
CA ALA A 3 9.21 -1.07 13.18
C ALA A 3 9.45 0.38 12.71
N SER A 4 8.40 1.12 12.31
CA SER A 4 8.52 2.52 11.86
C SER A 4 8.50 3.55 12.99
N GLY A 5 8.11 3.13 14.21
CA GLY A 5 7.87 4.06 15.31
C GLY A 5 6.59 4.91 15.17
N LEU A 6 5.87 4.80 14.05
CA LEU A 6 4.65 5.54 13.78
C LEU A 6 3.50 5.03 14.69
N LYS A 7 2.97 5.89 15.55
CA LYS A 7 1.87 5.56 16.46
C LYS A 7 0.52 6.05 15.94
N THR A 8 0.50 7.15 15.19
CA THR A 8 -0.66 7.80 14.55
C THR A 8 -0.18 8.45 13.26
N GLY A 9 -1.09 8.95 12.44
CA GLY A 9 -0.77 9.69 11.22
C GLY A 9 -1.71 9.36 10.08
N HIS A 10 -1.50 10.05 8.97
CA HIS A 10 -2.28 9.91 7.75
C HIS A 10 -1.66 8.83 6.85
N VAL A 11 -2.41 7.78 6.55
CA VAL A 11 -1.95 6.62 5.78
C VAL A 11 -2.77 6.47 4.50
N LEU A 12 -2.09 6.31 3.37
CA LEU A 12 -2.70 5.92 2.11
C LEU A 12 -2.61 4.39 1.91
N ASP A 13 -3.74 3.73 1.66
CA ASP A 13 -3.81 2.31 1.28
C ASP A 13 -4.13 2.20 -0.22
N VAL A 14 -3.12 1.82 -1.02
CA VAL A 14 -3.18 1.74 -2.48
C VAL A 14 -3.63 0.35 -2.92
N GLY A 15 -4.80 0.28 -3.57
CA GLY A 15 -5.43 -0.97 -3.95
C GLY A 15 -6.08 -1.68 -2.76
N MET A 16 -6.83 -0.93 -1.93
CA MET A 16 -7.43 -1.43 -0.69
C MET A 16 -8.39 -2.61 -0.88
N GLY A 17 -8.90 -2.82 -2.10
CA GLY A 17 -9.93 -3.82 -2.39
C GLY A 17 -11.27 -3.56 -1.70
N GLY A 18 -12.27 -4.38 -2.00
CA GLY A 18 -13.62 -4.22 -1.42
C GLY A 18 -13.72 -4.59 0.06
N CYS A 19 -12.79 -5.37 0.62
CA CYS A 19 -12.74 -5.68 2.05
C CYS A 19 -12.04 -4.58 2.86
N ALA A 20 -11.16 -3.80 2.25
CA ALA A 20 -10.33 -2.77 2.89
C ALA A 20 -9.71 -3.23 4.23
N CYS A 21 -9.27 -4.51 4.27
CA CYS A 21 -8.90 -5.16 5.52
C CYS A 21 -7.72 -4.47 6.19
N MET A 22 -6.70 -4.06 5.41
CA MET A 22 -5.53 -3.37 5.94
C MET A 22 -5.90 -1.95 6.39
N ALA A 23 -6.68 -1.22 5.59
CA ALA A 23 -7.16 0.10 5.95
C ALA A 23 -7.95 0.09 7.28
N PHE A 24 -8.90 -0.85 7.45
CA PHE A 24 -9.64 -0.99 8.69
C PHE A 24 -8.78 -1.41 9.88
N TYR A 25 -7.80 -2.29 9.65
CA TYR A 25 -6.86 -2.65 10.70
C TYR A 25 -6.11 -1.43 11.23
N LEU A 26 -5.62 -0.57 10.34
CA LEU A 26 -4.91 0.66 10.70
C LEU A 26 -5.80 1.69 11.36
N ALA A 27 -7.00 1.92 10.82
CA ALA A 27 -7.98 2.85 11.41
C ALA A 27 -8.40 2.41 12.83
N ARG A 28 -8.50 1.11 13.09
CA ARG A 28 -8.72 0.57 14.46
C ARG A 28 -7.54 0.82 15.39
N LYS A 29 -6.32 0.98 14.86
CA LYS A 29 -5.12 1.32 15.64
C LYS A 29 -4.97 2.82 15.88
N GLY A 30 -5.83 3.67 15.30
CA GLY A 30 -5.83 5.11 15.49
C GLY A 30 -5.18 5.90 14.36
N PHE A 31 -4.90 5.28 13.22
CA PHE A 31 -4.45 5.99 12.02
C PHE A 31 -5.64 6.58 11.27
N ASP A 32 -5.45 7.73 10.63
CA ASP A 32 -6.38 8.28 9.66
C ASP A 32 -6.03 7.69 8.29
N VAL A 33 -6.93 6.88 7.73
CA VAL A 33 -6.64 6.10 6.53
C VAL A 33 -7.48 6.55 5.35
N THR A 34 -6.81 6.90 4.26
CA THR A 34 -7.42 7.04 2.95
C THR A 34 -7.12 5.78 2.13
N GLY A 35 -8.14 5.01 1.79
CA GLY A 35 -8.00 3.86 0.89
C GLY A 35 -8.39 4.23 -0.54
N ILE A 36 -7.64 3.79 -1.52
CA ILE A 36 -7.98 3.95 -2.93
C ILE A 36 -8.10 2.61 -3.65
N ASP A 37 -8.96 2.58 -4.65
CA ASP A 37 -9.09 1.48 -5.60
C ASP A 37 -9.62 2.00 -6.94
N ARG A 38 -9.20 1.39 -8.07
CA ARG A 38 -9.73 1.74 -9.41
C ARG A 38 -11.16 1.29 -9.61
N SER A 39 -11.60 0.25 -8.88
CA SER A 39 -12.94 -0.32 -8.92
C SER A 39 -13.93 0.49 -8.09
N SER A 40 -14.93 1.09 -8.74
CA SER A 40 -16.03 1.77 -8.03
C SER A 40 -16.81 0.81 -7.11
N HIS A 41 -16.90 -0.48 -7.49
CA HIS A 41 -17.54 -1.51 -6.67
C HIS A 41 -16.75 -1.79 -5.40
N ALA A 42 -15.40 -1.89 -5.47
CA ALA A 42 -14.55 -2.05 -4.30
C ALA A 42 -14.69 -0.85 -3.35
N VAL A 43 -14.65 0.37 -3.87
CA VAL A 43 -14.84 1.61 -3.10
C VAL A 43 -16.21 1.64 -2.42
N HIS A 44 -17.27 1.29 -3.14
CA HIS A 44 -18.63 1.23 -2.56
C HIS A 44 -18.69 0.22 -1.42
N ARG A 45 -18.20 -1.00 -1.62
CA ARG A 45 -18.17 -2.05 -0.59
C ARG A 45 -17.38 -1.62 0.66
N ALA A 46 -16.23 -1.00 0.47
CA ALA A 46 -15.42 -0.48 1.58
C ALA A 46 -16.19 0.59 2.39
N ARG A 47 -16.85 1.54 1.72
CA ARG A 47 -17.68 2.57 2.37
C ARG A 47 -18.85 1.98 3.16
N VAL A 48 -19.55 0.98 2.60
CA VAL A 48 -20.65 0.29 3.30
C VAL A 48 -20.10 -0.44 4.53
N SER A 49 -19.00 -1.18 4.38
CA SER A 49 -18.36 -1.90 5.47
C SER A 49 -17.90 -0.98 6.60
N ALA A 50 -17.42 0.23 6.28
CA ALA A 50 -16.97 1.20 7.28
C ALA A 50 -18.05 1.59 8.28
N ARG A 51 -19.34 1.62 7.86
CA ARG A 51 -20.47 2.00 8.71
C ARG A 51 -20.67 1.08 9.93
N THR A 52 -20.21 -0.15 9.83
CA THR A 52 -20.36 -1.18 10.89
C THR A 52 -19.06 -1.45 11.65
N LYS A 53 -17.95 -0.83 11.25
CA LYS A 53 -16.64 -1.05 11.91
C LYS A 53 -16.42 -0.08 13.05
N ARG A 54 -15.94 -0.61 14.17
CA ARG A 54 -15.42 0.23 15.26
C ARG A 54 -14.00 0.65 14.90
N ILE A 55 -13.83 1.89 14.49
CA ILE A 55 -12.53 2.51 14.16
C ILE A 55 -12.23 3.63 15.16
N LYS A 56 -10.96 3.87 15.45
CA LYS A 56 -10.50 4.93 16.36
C LYS A 56 -10.04 6.17 15.58
N GLY A 57 -9.39 5.97 14.44
CA GLY A 57 -9.04 7.02 13.50
C GLY A 57 -10.12 7.21 12.43
N ALA A 58 -9.88 8.10 11.48
CA ALA A 58 -10.76 8.30 10.32
C ALA A 58 -10.54 7.23 9.24
N PHE A 59 -11.56 6.99 8.44
CA PHE A 59 -11.45 6.19 7.22
C PHE A 59 -12.20 6.85 6.07
N ALA A 60 -11.50 7.05 4.95
CA ALA A 60 -12.07 7.49 3.70
C ALA A 60 -11.74 6.50 2.58
N ALA A 61 -12.69 6.26 1.67
CA ALA A 61 -12.46 5.43 0.48
C ALA A 61 -12.74 6.26 -0.79
N ARG A 62 -11.80 6.26 -1.74
CA ARG A 62 -11.88 7.04 -2.98
C ARG A 62 -11.57 6.16 -4.19
N ARG A 63 -12.25 6.43 -5.31
CA ARG A 63 -11.86 5.85 -6.59
C ARG A 63 -10.68 6.64 -7.15
N ALA A 64 -9.56 5.96 -7.42
CA ALA A 64 -8.39 6.58 -8.03
C ALA A 64 -7.57 5.54 -8.79
N ASP A 65 -6.74 6.04 -9.72
CA ASP A 65 -5.72 5.27 -10.42
C ASP A 65 -4.40 5.42 -9.64
N ALA A 66 -3.80 4.29 -9.29
CA ALA A 66 -2.54 4.27 -8.55
C ALA A 66 -1.35 4.85 -9.35
N THR A 67 -1.45 4.85 -10.69
CA THR A 67 -0.42 5.41 -11.57
C THR A 67 -0.50 6.94 -11.72
N LYS A 68 -1.59 7.55 -11.20
CA LYS A 68 -1.83 9.01 -11.18
C LYS A 68 -2.67 9.37 -9.97
N LEU A 69 -2.04 9.44 -8.80
CA LEU A 69 -2.71 9.69 -7.53
C LEU A 69 -3.21 11.14 -7.43
N PRO A 70 -4.49 11.36 -7.07
CA PRO A 70 -5.08 12.69 -6.94
C PRO A 70 -4.79 13.31 -5.56
N PHE A 71 -3.52 13.31 -5.17
CA PHE A 71 -3.01 13.85 -3.91
C PHE A 71 -1.78 14.70 -4.17
N GLU A 72 -1.52 15.66 -3.30
CA GLU A 72 -0.34 16.50 -3.35
C GLU A 72 0.93 15.69 -3.02
N ASP A 73 2.10 16.27 -3.33
CA ASP A 73 3.37 15.72 -2.88
C ASP A 73 3.42 15.75 -1.35
N ASP A 74 4.01 14.72 -0.75
CA ASP A 74 4.30 14.67 0.68
C ASP A 74 3.07 14.69 1.63
N ASP A 75 1.88 14.32 1.12
CA ASP A 75 0.58 14.39 1.83
C ASP A 75 0.41 13.30 2.92
N PHE A 76 1.16 12.20 2.87
CA PHE A 76 0.97 11.05 3.75
C PHE A 76 2.20 10.72 4.60
N ASP A 77 1.98 10.41 5.88
CA ASP A 77 3.02 9.89 6.78
C ASP A 77 3.49 8.49 6.38
N ALA A 78 2.59 7.69 5.84
CA ALA A 78 2.90 6.38 5.27
C ALA A 78 1.99 6.05 4.08
N VAL A 79 2.56 5.31 3.14
CA VAL A 79 1.83 4.76 1.98
C VAL A 79 2.01 3.25 1.97
N ILE A 80 0.92 2.52 1.86
CA ILE A 80 0.96 1.07 1.85
C ILE A 80 0.32 0.49 0.59
N SER A 81 0.80 -0.66 0.15
CA SER A 81 0.16 -1.50 -0.86
C SER A 81 0.28 -2.96 -0.43
N PHE A 82 -0.85 -3.65 -0.32
CA PHE A 82 -0.90 -5.01 0.15
C PHE A 82 -1.62 -5.90 -0.87
N HIS A 83 -0.89 -6.82 -1.51
CA HIS A 83 -1.36 -7.73 -2.55
C HIS A 83 -2.13 -7.02 -3.67
N SER A 84 -1.63 -5.89 -4.14
CA SER A 84 -2.32 -5.11 -5.16
C SER A 84 -1.46 -4.69 -6.34
N LEU A 85 -0.12 -4.58 -6.19
CA LEU A 85 0.74 -4.14 -7.28
C LEU A 85 0.72 -5.08 -8.48
N HIS A 86 0.55 -6.38 -8.27
CA HIS A 86 0.45 -7.36 -9.36
C HIS A 86 -0.84 -7.24 -10.20
N HIS A 87 -1.79 -6.40 -9.79
CA HIS A 87 -2.98 -6.05 -10.56
C HIS A 87 -2.87 -4.72 -11.31
N ILE A 88 -1.74 -4.02 -11.18
CA ILE A 88 -1.50 -2.71 -11.78
C ILE A 88 -0.67 -2.90 -13.06
N ASP A 89 -1.17 -2.38 -14.19
CA ASP A 89 -0.53 -2.54 -15.50
C ASP A 89 0.86 -1.89 -15.56
N ASP A 90 1.03 -0.72 -14.90
CA ASP A 90 2.33 -0.04 -14.74
C ASP A 90 2.70 0.09 -13.25
N PRO A 91 3.31 -0.95 -12.67
CA PRO A 91 3.73 -0.92 -11.27
C PRO A 91 4.85 0.11 -11.00
N VAL A 92 5.65 0.46 -12.02
CA VAL A 92 6.71 1.48 -11.87
C VAL A 92 6.10 2.86 -11.69
N ALA A 93 5.09 3.23 -12.49
CA ALA A 93 4.37 4.49 -12.32
C ALA A 93 3.65 4.54 -10.96
N ALA A 94 2.99 3.45 -10.55
CA ALA A 94 2.34 3.39 -9.25
C ALA A 94 3.35 3.55 -8.10
N LEU A 95 4.51 2.91 -8.16
CA LEU A 95 5.56 3.08 -7.16
C LEU A 95 6.07 4.52 -7.11
N ARG A 96 6.26 5.17 -8.26
CA ARG A 96 6.66 6.59 -8.30
C ARG A 96 5.65 7.47 -7.58
N GLU A 97 4.37 7.28 -7.84
CA GLU A 97 3.30 8.03 -7.20
C GLU A 97 3.23 7.75 -5.70
N MET A 98 3.34 6.50 -5.26
CA MET A 98 3.40 6.13 -3.84
C MET A 98 4.53 6.86 -3.12
N PHE A 99 5.72 6.94 -3.73
CA PHE A 99 6.83 7.68 -3.15
C PHE A 99 6.65 9.20 -3.25
N ARG A 100 6.00 9.72 -4.29
CA ARG A 100 5.72 11.15 -4.44
C ARG A 100 4.84 11.67 -3.31
N VAL A 101 3.71 10.98 -3.08
CA VAL A 101 2.73 11.41 -2.07
C VAL A 101 3.13 11.09 -0.63
N CYS A 102 4.15 10.25 -0.42
CA CYS A 102 4.72 9.98 0.90
C CYS A 102 5.67 11.11 1.28
N ARG A 103 5.55 11.68 2.48
CA ARG A 103 6.44 12.76 2.96
C ARG A 103 7.90 12.31 3.10
N PRO A 104 8.87 13.22 3.05
CA PRO A 104 10.27 12.95 3.40
C PRO A 104 10.37 12.27 4.77
N GLY A 105 11.24 11.28 4.90
CA GLY A 105 11.36 10.45 6.10
C GLY A 105 10.15 9.56 6.40
N GLY A 106 9.08 9.66 5.60
CA GLY A 106 7.89 8.81 5.70
C GLY A 106 8.15 7.37 5.27
N MET A 107 7.12 6.52 5.41
CA MET A 107 7.25 5.08 5.16
C MET A 107 6.44 4.64 3.95
N VAL A 108 7.07 3.90 3.04
CA VAL A 108 6.37 3.16 1.98
C VAL A 108 6.51 1.67 2.27
N LEU A 109 5.37 0.99 2.48
CA LEU A 109 5.32 -0.43 2.76
C LEU A 109 4.62 -1.16 1.61
N ILE A 110 5.28 -2.15 1.06
CA ILE A 110 4.77 -2.93 -0.05
C ILE A 110 4.87 -4.39 0.30
N SER A 111 3.74 -5.10 0.27
CA SER A 111 3.71 -6.56 0.38
C SER A 111 3.06 -7.14 -0.86
N ASP A 112 3.76 -8.05 -1.53
CA ASP A 112 3.18 -8.77 -2.66
C ASP A 112 3.62 -10.24 -2.68
N LEU A 113 2.87 -11.04 -3.45
CA LEU A 113 3.08 -12.47 -3.52
C LEU A 113 4.48 -12.81 -4.05
N ASN A 114 5.16 -13.71 -3.38
CA ASN A 114 6.37 -14.34 -3.90
C ASN A 114 6.01 -15.51 -4.85
N PRO A 115 6.96 -16.15 -5.54
CA PRO A 115 6.67 -17.25 -6.46
C PRO A 115 5.89 -18.41 -5.83
N THR A 116 6.08 -18.68 -4.54
CA THR A 116 5.34 -19.71 -3.81
C THR A 116 3.89 -19.29 -3.58
N GLY A 117 3.67 -18.01 -3.19
CA GLY A 117 2.33 -17.45 -3.04
C GLY A 117 1.57 -17.46 -4.35
N CYS A 118 2.21 -17.08 -5.46
CA CYS A 118 1.59 -17.11 -6.78
C CYS A 118 1.14 -18.53 -7.17
N LYS A 119 1.93 -19.55 -6.90
CA LYS A 119 1.55 -20.95 -7.15
C LYS A 119 0.34 -21.37 -6.34
N ILE A 120 0.33 -21.04 -5.04
CA ILE A 120 -0.75 -21.44 -4.12
C ILE A 120 -2.06 -20.75 -4.46
N TYR A 121 -2.02 -19.44 -4.73
CA TYR A 121 -3.21 -18.66 -5.09
C TYR A 121 -3.55 -18.70 -6.58
N LYS A 122 -2.81 -19.48 -7.37
CA LYS A 122 -3.00 -19.64 -8.83
C LYS A 122 -2.93 -18.31 -9.61
N HIS A 123 -2.13 -17.37 -9.13
CA HIS A 123 -1.84 -16.13 -9.86
C HIS A 123 -0.86 -16.39 -11.00
N LYS A 124 -1.09 -15.74 -12.17
CA LYS A 124 -0.30 -15.98 -13.38
C LYS A 124 0.74 -14.89 -13.66
N HIS A 125 0.90 -13.90 -12.77
CA HIS A 125 1.91 -12.85 -12.96
C HIS A 125 3.32 -13.35 -12.61
N ASP A 126 4.33 -12.71 -13.20
CA ASP A 126 5.74 -12.96 -12.89
C ASP A 126 6.11 -12.26 -11.56
N ALA A 127 5.96 -12.98 -10.46
CA ALA A 127 6.26 -12.47 -9.13
C ALA A 127 7.74 -12.09 -8.96
N ALA A 128 8.66 -12.84 -9.56
CA ALA A 128 10.09 -12.57 -9.43
C ALA A 128 10.45 -11.24 -10.09
N ASN A 129 9.93 -11.00 -11.30
CA ASN A 129 10.12 -9.73 -12.01
C ASN A 129 9.45 -8.55 -11.27
N LEU A 130 8.23 -8.73 -10.76
CA LEU A 130 7.56 -7.69 -9.98
C LEU A 130 8.38 -7.33 -8.74
N LEU A 131 8.79 -8.32 -7.94
CA LEU A 131 9.53 -8.09 -6.70
C LEU A 131 10.90 -7.43 -6.96
N SER A 132 11.61 -7.84 -8.02
CA SER A 132 12.87 -7.19 -8.43
C SER A 132 12.65 -5.75 -8.89
N THR A 133 11.53 -5.48 -9.54
CA THR A 133 11.12 -4.12 -9.94
C THR A 133 10.83 -3.25 -8.72
N VAL A 134 10.09 -3.77 -7.74
CA VAL A 134 9.82 -3.06 -6.47
C VAL A 134 11.12 -2.73 -5.76
N GLU A 135 12.03 -3.70 -5.62
CA GLU A 135 13.32 -3.51 -4.96
C GLU A 135 14.16 -2.41 -5.65
N ARG A 136 14.29 -2.49 -6.97
CA ARG A 136 15.03 -1.49 -7.77
C ARG A 136 14.45 -0.08 -7.62
N GLU A 137 13.13 0.06 -7.70
CA GLU A 137 12.49 1.37 -7.60
C GLU A 137 12.51 1.91 -6.16
N ALA A 138 12.40 1.04 -5.16
CA ALA A 138 12.54 1.39 -3.75
C ALA A 138 13.95 1.90 -3.42
N CYS A 139 15.00 1.19 -3.87
CA CYS A 139 16.40 1.59 -3.63
C CYS A 139 16.73 2.98 -4.21
N LYS A 140 16.13 3.35 -5.33
CA LYS A 140 16.32 4.69 -5.92
C LYS A 140 15.78 5.82 -5.04
N ARG A 141 14.68 5.58 -4.31
CA ARG A 141 13.86 6.60 -3.63
C ARG A 141 13.92 6.55 -2.11
N SER A 142 14.49 5.49 -1.54
CA SER A 142 14.55 5.28 -0.11
C SER A 142 15.94 5.52 0.46
N ALA A 143 15.99 6.07 1.67
CA ALA A 143 17.22 6.12 2.47
C ALA A 143 17.57 4.73 3.03
N THR A 144 16.53 3.96 3.38
CA THR A 144 16.68 2.57 3.81
C THR A 144 15.60 1.70 3.18
N VAL A 145 15.98 0.49 2.77
CA VAL A 145 15.07 -0.56 2.32
C VAL A 145 15.35 -1.81 3.15
N GLN A 146 14.34 -2.30 3.84
CA GLN A 146 14.37 -3.58 4.54
C GLN A 146 13.42 -4.52 3.86
N THR A 147 13.82 -5.77 3.68
CA THR A 147 12.98 -6.81 3.11
C THR A 147 12.75 -7.92 4.13
N GLN A 148 11.55 -8.46 4.12
CA GLN A 148 11.18 -9.60 4.94
C GLN A 148 10.38 -10.60 4.10
N ASP A 149 10.91 -11.80 3.95
CA ASP A 149 10.20 -12.89 3.28
C ASP A 149 9.33 -13.64 4.29
N THR A 150 8.09 -13.87 3.88
CA THR A 150 7.21 -14.86 4.51
C THR A 150 7.12 -16.10 3.61
N ARG A 151 6.35 -17.10 4.01
CA ARG A 151 6.10 -18.26 3.15
C ARG A 151 5.47 -17.89 1.80
N LEU A 152 4.62 -16.86 1.76
CA LEU A 152 3.79 -16.53 0.61
C LEU A 152 4.09 -15.17 -0.01
N ASP A 153 4.72 -14.28 0.74
CA ASP A 153 4.89 -12.87 0.37
C ASP A 153 6.31 -12.39 0.57
N ARG A 154 6.65 -11.30 -0.09
CA ARG A 154 7.78 -10.45 0.28
C ARG A 154 7.26 -9.09 0.69
N LEU A 155 7.69 -8.63 1.86
CA LEU A 155 7.42 -7.30 2.39
C LEU A 155 8.66 -6.42 2.18
N PHE A 156 8.45 -5.23 1.63
CA PHE A 156 9.42 -4.15 1.56
C PHE A 156 9.01 -3.04 2.52
N ILE A 157 9.93 -2.62 3.38
CA ILE A 157 9.78 -1.51 4.31
C ILE A 157 10.78 -0.45 3.89
N CYS A 158 10.29 0.62 3.29
CA CYS A 158 11.09 1.66 2.68
C CYS A 158 10.89 2.97 3.45
N ARG A 159 11.99 3.63 3.83
CA ARG A 159 11.95 5.00 4.35
C ARG A 159 12.32 5.95 3.22
N LYS A 160 11.42 6.85 2.84
CA LYS A 160 11.67 7.85 1.79
C LYS A 160 12.87 8.72 2.16
N LYS A 161 13.69 9.07 1.17
CA LYS A 161 14.77 10.07 1.32
C LYS A 161 14.20 11.42 1.74
N GLU A 162 15.00 12.16 2.47
CA GLU A 162 14.72 13.57 2.80
C GLU A 162 14.83 14.46 1.57
#